data_709a8e9654711de4d4ef06c613e5ef17
#
_entry.id   709a8e9654711de4d4ef06c613e5ef17
#
_cell.length_a   1.000
_cell.length_b   1.000
_cell.length_c   1.000
_cell.angle_alpha   90.00
_cell.angle_beta   90.00
_cell.angle_gamma   90.00
#
_symmetry.space_group_name_H-M   'P 1'
#
loop_
_entity.id
_entity.type
_entity.pdbx_description
1 polymer ?
#
loop_
_entity_poly.entity_id
_entity_poly.type
_entity_poly.pdbx_seq_one_letter_code
_entity_poly.pdbx_strand_id
1 'polypeptide(L)'
;MRPSPLLTSLVVGIAVLPQLLGCSSSRRGIQIETKGWENDSAIRIDVLAAPNDTEVNSAKGWFASKERQDDINAGKVWHQLITGNQKITFNSDADQWKKWGDPGALRIFVVAEPPGGSSLDDNQRLLWFLLDDEWPENPIRVEFTKEIGLRLLTAPKRRPNAQSRP
;
A
#
# COMPACT_ATOMS: atom_id res chain seq x y z
N MET A 1 -66.94 10.85 45.31
CA MET A 1 -66.20 11.29 44.10
C MET A 1 -64.78 10.88 44.26
N ARG A 2 -64.31 9.91 43.45
CA ARG A 2 -62.93 9.41 43.42
C ARG A 2 -62.27 9.88 42.14
N PRO A 3 -61.06 10.46 42.15
CA PRO A 3 -60.34 10.77 40.95
C PRO A 3 -59.57 9.52 40.42
N SER A 4 -59.64 9.26 39.13
CA SER A 4 -58.93 8.24 38.41
C SER A 4 -57.45 8.62 38.17
N PRO A 5 -56.51 7.68 38.24
CA PRO A 5 -55.13 7.95 37.90
C PRO A 5 -54.93 7.88 36.40
N LEU A 6 -54.30 8.92 35.84
CA LEU A 6 -53.81 9.00 34.47
C LEU A 6 -52.54 8.11 34.34
N LEU A 7 -52.64 7.09 33.50
CA LEU A 7 -51.50 6.27 33.07
C LEU A 7 -50.71 7.05 32.02
N THR A 8 -49.52 7.49 32.41
CA THR A 8 -48.55 8.10 31.49
C THR A 8 -47.74 6.98 30.83
N SER A 9 -48.04 6.68 29.57
CA SER A 9 -47.23 5.76 28.75
C SER A 9 -45.88 6.39 28.39
N LEU A 10 -44.81 5.84 28.94
CA LEU A 10 -43.44 6.21 28.58
C LEU A 10 -43.05 5.42 27.32
N VAL A 11 -43.05 6.05 26.16
CA VAL A 11 -42.54 5.49 24.93
C VAL A 11 -41.03 5.63 24.94
N VAL A 12 -40.33 4.54 25.22
CA VAL A 12 -38.87 4.44 25.09
C VAL A 12 -38.54 4.24 23.60
N GLY A 13 -38.20 5.32 22.92
CA GLY A 13 -37.68 5.27 21.55
C GLY A 13 -36.27 4.69 21.55
N ILE A 14 -36.13 3.44 21.07
CA ILE A 14 -34.82 2.84 20.80
C ILE A 14 -34.30 3.48 19.51
N ALA A 15 -33.40 4.43 19.64
CA ALA A 15 -32.64 4.96 18.53
C ALA A 15 -31.64 3.89 18.06
N VAL A 16 -31.99 3.16 16.99
CA VAL A 16 -31.06 2.30 16.28
C VAL A 16 -30.11 3.21 15.52
N LEU A 17 -28.94 3.45 16.10
CA LEU A 17 -27.81 4.07 15.39
C LEU A 17 -27.40 3.13 14.27
N PRO A 18 -27.45 3.54 12.98
CA PRO A 18 -26.83 2.78 11.92
C PRO A 18 -25.33 2.75 12.21
N GLN A 19 -24.83 1.59 12.60
CA GLN A 19 -23.39 1.33 12.57
C GLN A 19 -22.97 1.45 11.12
N LEU A 20 -22.41 2.59 10.78
CA LEU A 20 -21.62 2.75 9.56
C LEU A 20 -20.46 1.76 9.68
N LEU A 21 -20.66 0.56 9.16
CA LEU A 21 -19.59 -0.36 8.81
C LEU A 21 -18.76 0.33 7.71
N GLY A 22 -17.98 1.32 8.12
CA GLY A 22 -16.92 1.83 7.29
C GLY A 22 -16.04 0.64 6.94
N CYS A 23 -16.02 0.24 5.69
CA CYS A 23 -14.97 -0.59 5.16
C CYS A 23 -13.65 0.15 5.37
N SER A 24 -13.06 -0.02 6.52
CA SER A 24 -11.69 0.39 6.77
C SER A 24 -10.86 -0.48 5.84
N SER A 25 -10.48 0.07 4.69
CA SER A 25 -9.39 -0.50 3.90
C SER A 25 -8.21 -0.59 4.86
N SER A 26 -7.95 -1.80 5.34
CA SER A 26 -6.99 -2.01 6.42
C SER A 26 -5.61 -1.61 5.89
N ARG A 27 -5.11 -0.45 6.34
CA ARG A 27 -3.75 -0.01 6.09
C ARG A 27 -2.81 -1.14 6.45
N ARG A 28 -1.96 -1.52 5.52
CA ARG A 28 -1.05 -2.64 5.71
C ARG A 28 0.38 -2.18 5.73
N GLY A 29 1.20 -2.82 6.52
CA GLY A 29 2.63 -2.67 6.41
C GLY A 29 3.14 -3.34 5.14
N ILE A 30 4.24 -2.80 4.59
CA ILE A 30 4.97 -3.42 3.48
C ILE A 30 6.40 -3.61 3.95
N GLN A 31 6.86 -4.84 3.99
CA GLN A 31 8.22 -5.18 4.37
C GLN A 31 9.02 -5.52 3.10
N ILE A 32 10.13 -4.81 2.91
CA ILE A 32 11.00 -5.03 1.76
C ILE A 32 12.34 -5.55 2.28
N GLU A 33 12.77 -6.67 1.75
CA GLU A 33 14.05 -7.30 2.07
C GLU A 33 14.95 -7.30 0.84
N THR A 34 16.15 -6.71 0.96
CA THR A 34 17.16 -6.75 -0.12
C THR A 34 18.13 -7.89 0.12
N LYS A 35 18.51 -8.61 -0.96
CA LYS A 35 19.43 -9.75 -0.91
C LYS A 35 20.38 -9.82 -2.10
N GLY A 36 21.54 -10.37 -1.86
CA GLY A 36 22.56 -10.57 -2.89
C GLY A 36 23.29 -9.31 -3.31
N TRP A 37 23.13 -8.20 -2.54
CA TRP A 37 23.80 -6.94 -2.80
C TRP A 37 25.08 -6.80 -1.96
N GLU A 38 26.09 -6.16 -2.52
CA GLU A 38 27.32 -5.82 -1.81
C GLU A 38 27.04 -4.79 -0.72
N ASN A 39 27.81 -4.80 0.36
CA ASN A 39 27.53 -3.98 1.55
C ASN A 39 27.56 -2.46 1.29
N ASP A 40 28.27 -2.02 0.26
CA ASP A 40 28.39 -0.63 -0.17
C ASP A 40 27.43 -0.24 -1.32
N SER A 41 26.68 -1.23 -1.82
CA SER A 41 25.72 -1.00 -2.90
C SER A 41 24.56 -0.13 -2.44
N ALA A 42 24.49 1.10 -2.94
CA ALA A 42 23.39 2.01 -2.66
C ALA A 42 22.16 1.66 -3.52
N ILE A 43 21.04 1.39 -2.87
CA ILE A 43 19.76 1.02 -3.48
C ILE A 43 18.73 2.07 -3.09
N ARG A 44 18.05 2.66 -4.07
CA ARG A 44 16.88 3.53 -3.82
C ARG A 44 15.60 2.71 -3.95
N ILE A 45 14.70 2.87 -2.98
CA ILE A 45 13.38 2.22 -2.99
C ILE A 45 12.33 3.28 -2.71
N ASP A 46 11.34 3.34 -3.59
CA ASP A 46 10.16 4.17 -3.44
C ASP A 46 8.92 3.27 -3.31
N VAL A 47 8.04 3.62 -2.36
CA VAL A 47 6.70 3.06 -2.26
C VAL A 47 5.71 4.20 -2.44
N LEU A 48 4.78 4.02 -3.37
CA LEU A 48 3.74 5.01 -3.66
C LEU A 48 2.42 4.31 -3.97
N ALA A 49 1.34 5.05 -3.78
CA ALA A 49 0.03 4.61 -4.17
C ALA A 49 -0.50 5.48 -5.30
N ALA A 50 -1.14 4.86 -6.26
CA ALA A 50 -1.78 5.54 -7.36
C ALA A 50 -3.22 5.04 -7.54
N PRO A 51 -4.14 5.87 -8.05
CA PRO A 51 -5.42 5.39 -8.53
C PRO A 51 -5.24 4.25 -9.55
N ASN A 52 -6.24 3.40 -9.70
CA ASN A 52 -6.15 2.21 -10.57
C ASN A 52 -5.85 2.54 -12.05
N ASP A 53 -6.14 3.76 -12.49
CA ASP A 53 -5.90 4.27 -13.84
C ASP A 53 -4.54 4.93 -14.02
N THR A 54 -3.80 5.18 -12.94
CA THR A 54 -2.46 5.74 -13.01
C THR A 54 -1.44 4.62 -13.09
N GLU A 55 -0.59 4.65 -14.11
CA GLU A 55 0.45 3.66 -14.33
C GLU A 55 1.84 4.26 -14.18
N VAL A 56 2.64 3.67 -13.30
CA VAL A 56 4.10 3.82 -13.36
C VAL A 56 4.59 2.80 -14.38
N ASN A 57 4.89 3.25 -15.59
CA ASN A 57 5.19 2.34 -16.70
C ASN A 57 6.66 1.91 -16.76
N SER A 58 7.54 2.58 -16.00
CA SER A 58 8.98 2.39 -16.09
C SER A 58 9.65 2.83 -14.80
N ALA A 59 10.45 1.96 -14.21
CA ALA A 59 11.26 2.31 -13.05
C ALA A 59 12.30 3.39 -13.39
N LYS A 60 12.98 3.25 -14.52
CA LYS A 60 13.95 4.25 -14.99
C LYS A 60 13.29 5.60 -15.25
N GLY A 61 12.12 5.58 -15.92
CA GLY A 61 11.33 6.78 -16.16
C GLY A 61 10.89 7.45 -14.86
N TRP A 62 10.44 6.68 -13.88
CA TRP A 62 10.06 7.18 -12.56
C TRP A 62 11.21 7.88 -11.86
N PHE A 63 12.37 7.25 -11.74
CA PHE A 63 13.53 7.84 -11.06
C PHE A 63 14.11 9.08 -11.76
N ALA A 64 13.87 9.23 -13.06
CA ALA A 64 14.26 10.40 -13.84
C ALA A 64 13.18 11.51 -13.88
N SER A 65 11.97 11.26 -13.37
CA SER A 65 10.83 12.16 -13.54
C SER A 65 10.84 13.32 -12.54
N LYS A 66 10.30 14.45 -12.99
CA LYS A 66 9.99 15.59 -12.10
C LYS A 66 8.84 15.24 -11.14
N GLU A 67 7.87 14.45 -11.61
CA GLU A 67 6.73 13.99 -10.83
C GLU A 67 7.16 13.28 -9.55
N ARG A 68 8.16 12.38 -9.63
CA ARG A 68 8.75 11.74 -8.46
C ARG A 68 9.23 12.75 -7.42
N GLN A 69 9.95 13.78 -7.86
CA GLN A 69 10.48 14.79 -6.94
C GLN A 69 9.36 15.62 -6.31
N ASP A 70 8.36 15.99 -7.09
CA ASP A 70 7.19 16.73 -6.61
C ASP A 70 6.40 15.89 -5.58
N ASP A 71 6.21 14.59 -5.83
CA ASP A 71 5.51 13.68 -4.93
C ASP A 71 6.31 13.35 -3.65
N ILE A 72 7.64 13.27 -3.73
CA ILE A 72 8.49 13.19 -2.53
C ILE A 72 8.31 14.44 -1.67
N ASN A 73 8.39 15.63 -2.28
CA ASN A 73 8.23 16.91 -1.59
C ASN A 73 6.82 17.06 -0.97
N ALA A 74 5.81 16.52 -1.62
CA ALA A 74 4.43 16.47 -1.13
C ALA A 74 4.22 15.40 -0.03
N GLY A 75 5.21 14.55 0.23
CA GLY A 75 5.14 13.44 1.17
C GLY A 75 4.24 12.29 0.72
N LYS A 76 4.00 12.15 -0.58
CA LYS A 76 3.21 11.07 -1.17
C LYS A 76 4.02 9.81 -1.46
N VAL A 77 5.34 9.92 -1.52
CA VAL A 77 6.25 8.80 -1.74
C VAL A 77 6.99 8.48 -0.45
N TRP A 78 6.96 7.22 -0.04
CA TRP A 78 7.88 6.73 0.98
C TRP A 78 9.18 6.36 0.28
N HIS A 79 10.19 7.18 0.50
CA HIS A 79 11.49 7.06 -0.14
C HIS A 79 12.56 6.59 0.85
N GLN A 80 13.34 5.59 0.45
CA GLN A 80 14.45 5.05 1.23
C GLN A 80 15.70 4.89 0.37
N LEU A 81 16.83 5.26 0.95
CA LEU A 81 18.15 4.90 0.47
C LEU A 81 18.76 3.89 1.45
N ILE A 82 19.05 2.71 0.95
CA ILE A 82 19.60 1.62 1.76
C ILE A 82 20.90 1.12 1.14
N THR A 83 21.70 0.40 1.91
CA THR A 83 22.95 -0.20 1.44
C THR A 83 22.98 -1.69 1.74
N GLY A 84 23.42 -2.48 0.77
CA GLY A 84 23.58 -3.93 0.90
C GLY A 84 22.29 -4.67 1.21
N ASN A 85 22.41 -5.71 2.03
CA ASN A 85 21.31 -6.58 2.41
C ASN A 85 20.62 -6.08 3.68
N GLN A 86 19.43 -5.55 3.55
CA GLN A 86 18.65 -4.97 4.66
C GLN A 86 17.19 -5.38 4.59
N LYS A 87 16.52 -5.24 5.73
CA LYS A 87 15.07 -5.36 5.86
C LYS A 87 14.51 -4.04 6.35
N ILE A 88 13.66 -3.44 5.54
CA ILE A 88 12.99 -2.18 5.84
C ILE A 88 11.47 -2.39 5.84
N THR A 89 10.77 -1.57 6.61
CA THR A 89 9.31 -1.68 6.73
C THR A 89 8.65 -0.33 6.54
N PHE A 90 7.77 -0.24 5.57
CA PHE A 90 6.78 0.81 5.46
C PHE A 90 5.60 0.45 6.35
N ASN A 91 5.42 1.18 7.42
CA ASN A 91 4.44 0.85 8.46
C ASN A 91 3.01 1.23 8.07
N SER A 92 2.05 0.51 8.61
CA SER A 92 0.61 0.79 8.40
C SER A 92 0.14 2.13 8.97
N ASP A 93 0.91 2.75 9.85
CA ASP A 93 0.67 4.07 10.45
C ASP A 93 1.43 5.21 9.77
N ALA A 94 2.19 4.93 8.71
CA ALA A 94 2.97 5.93 8.01
C ALA A 94 2.11 7.08 7.47
N ASP A 95 2.65 8.30 7.50
CA ASP A 95 1.94 9.51 7.09
C ASP A 95 1.53 9.51 5.61
N GLN A 96 2.24 8.76 4.76
CA GLN A 96 1.89 8.58 3.36
C GLN A 96 0.47 8.05 3.17
N TRP A 97 0.00 7.16 4.06
CA TRP A 97 -1.38 6.65 4.01
C TRP A 97 -2.43 7.76 4.06
N LYS A 98 -2.16 8.83 4.85
CA LYS A 98 -3.04 10.00 4.91
C LYS A 98 -2.97 10.84 3.64
N LYS A 99 -1.80 10.89 3.00
CA LYS A 99 -1.57 11.66 1.77
C LYS A 99 -2.16 11.00 0.54
N TRP A 100 -2.21 9.67 0.54
CA TRP A 100 -2.83 8.91 -0.56
C TRP A 100 -4.36 9.05 -0.57
N GLY A 101 -4.96 9.60 0.49
CA GLY A 101 -6.39 9.79 0.62
C GLY A 101 -7.10 8.55 1.15
N ASP A 102 -8.44 8.56 1.07
CA ASP A 102 -9.28 7.40 1.41
C ASP A 102 -9.77 6.75 0.11
N PRO A 103 -9.04 5.80 -0.43
CA PRO A 103 -9.25 5.36 -1.79
C PRO A 103 -9.94 4.02 -1.80
N GLY A 104 -10.97 3.95 -2.55
CA GLY A 104 -11.76 2.74 -2.76
C GLY A 104 -11.00 1.59 -3.42
N ALA A 105 -9.95 1.84 -4.15
CA ALA A 105 -9.06 0.83 -4.70
C ALA A 105 -7.72 1.49 -5.03
N LEU A 106 -6.69 1.11 -4.32
CA LEU A 106 -5.35 1.61 -4.57
C LEU A 106 -4.47 0.53 -5.13
N ARG A 107 -3.78 0.92 -6.17
CA ARG A 107 -2.61 0.20 -6.65
C ARG A 107 -1.39 0.73 -5.92
N ILE A 108 -0.67 -0.16 -5.24
CA ILE A 108 0.62 0.16 -4.65
C ILE A 108 1.70 -0.20 -5.64
N PHE A 109 2.63 0.71 -5.82
CA PHE A 109 3.86 0.48 -6.56
C PHE A 109 5.04 0.44 -5.60
N VAL A 110 5.92 -0.53 -5.82
CA VAL A 110 7.26 -0.59 -5.25
C VAL A 110 8.22 -0.44 -6.41
N VAL A 111 9.04 0.60 -6.37
CA VAL A 111 9.99 0.90 -7.44
C VAL A 111 11.39 0.89 -6.84
N ALA A 112 12.30 0.15 -7.45
CA ALA A 112 13.68 0.03 -6.99
C ALA A 112 14.66 0.51 -8.05
N GLU A 113 15.66 1.28 -7.60
CA GLU A 113 16.80 1.64 -8.42
C GLU A 113 18.06 1.00 -7.82
N PRO A 114 18.58 -0.04 -8.47
CA PRO A 114 19.82 -0.67 -8.06
C PRO A 114 21.02 0.25 -8.33
N PRO A 115 22.18 -0.05 -7.73
CA PRO A 115 23.42 0.66 -8.04
C PRO A 115 23.79 0.52 -9.51
N GLY A 116 24.58 1.45 -10.01
CA GLY A 116 25.04 1.45 -11.41
C GLY A 116 25.72 0.14 -11.80
N GLY A 117 25.48 -0.31 -13.03
CA GLY A 117 26.04 -1.57 -13.54
C GLY A 117 25.17 -2.81 -13.26
N SER A 118 24.02 -2.66 -12.62
CA SER A 118 23.07 -3.75 -12.47
C SER A 118 22.52 -4.20 -13.83
N SER A 119 22.40 -5.54 -14.03
CA SER A 119 21.84 -6.17 -15.22
C SER A 119 20.32 -6.29 -15.19
N LEU A 120 19.65 -5.79 -14.13
CA LEU A 120 18.20 -5.89 -13.99
C LEU A 120 17.49 -5.02 -15.04
N ASP A 121 16.54 -5.62 -15.72
CA ASP A 121 15.63 -4.93 -16.63
C ASP A 121 14.67 -4.01 -15.88
N ASP A 122 14.07 -3.07 -16.58
CA ASP A 122 13.15 -2.09 -16.01
C ASP A 122 11.94 -2.74 -15.33
N ASN A 123 11.38 -3.80 -15.94
CA ASN A 123 10.27 -4.56 -15.36
C ASN A 123 10.65 -5.33 -14.08
N GLN A 124 11.93 -5.66 -13.89
CA GLN A 124 12.40 -6.30 -12.67
C GLN A 124 12.59 -5.31 -11.51
N ARG A 125 12.50 -4.02 -11.79
CA ARG A 125 12.65 -2.92 -10.83
C ARG A 125 11.33 -2.31 -10.42
N LEU A 126 10.22 -2.77 -11.00
CA LEU A 126 8.87 -2.28 -10.77
C LEU A 126 7.97 -3.44 -10.37
N LEU A 127 7.30 -3.30 -9.24
CA LEU A 127 6.30 -4.23 -8.74
C LEU A 127 5.05 -3.46 -8.36
N TRP A 128 3.88 -3.99 -8.69
CA TRP A 128 2.62 -3.42 -8.23
C TRP A 128 1.65 -4.49 -7.75
N PHE A 129 0.75 -4.11 -6.87
CA PHE A 129 -0.33 -4.95 -6.34
C PHE A 129 -1.49 -4.10 -5.84
N LEU A 130 -2.67 -4.72 -5.71
CA LEU A 130 -3.87 -4.07 -5.22
C LEU A 130 -3.98 -4.21 -3.71
N LEU A 131 -4.36 -3.12 -3.04
CA LEU A 131 -4.56 -3.14 -1.57
C LEU A 131 -5.89 -3.77 -1.16
N ASP A 132 -6.89 -3.79 -2.03
CA ASP A 132 -8.19 -4.39 -1.78
C ASP A 132 -8.21 -5.92 -1.93
N ASP A 133 -7.11 -6.51 -2.38
CA ASP A 133 -6.92 -7.95 -2.36
C ASP A 133 -6.91 -8.50 -0.93
N GLU A 134 -7.37 -9.75 -0.76
CA GLU A 134 -7.25 -10.43 0.52
C GLU A 134 -5.80 -10.88 0.75
N TRP A 135 -5.10 -10.18 1.63
CA TRP A 135 -3.74 -10.51 2.00
C TRP A 135 -3.74 -11.39 3.26
N PRO A 136 -3.11 -12.59 3.23
CA PRO A 136 -3.08 -13.49 4.38
C PRO A 136 -2.17 -12.99 5.51
N GLU A 137 -1.24 -12.10 5.21
CA GLU A 137 -0.23 -11.61 6.13
C GLU A 137 -0.21 -10.08 6.19
N ASN A 138 0.23 -9.55 7.33
CA ASN A 138 0.58 -8.15 7.54
C ASN A 138 1.87 -8.11 8.36
N PRO A 139 2.98 -7.59 7.82
CA PRO A 139 3.11 -6.84 6.56
C PRO A 139 3.08 -7.72 5.29
N ILE A 140 2.73 -7.10 4.15
CA ILE A 140 2.94 -7.68 2.82
C ILE A 140 4.45 -7.74 2.60
N ARG A 141 4.98 -8.91 2.23
CA ARG A 141 6.42 -9.09 2.06
C ARG A 141 6.83 -9.02 0.61
N VAL A 142 7.84 -8.19 0.36
CA VAL A 142 8.48 -7.98 -0.93
C VAL A 142 9.97 -8.29 -0.78
N GLU A 143 10.57 -8.89 -1.77
CA GLU A 143 12.00 -9.10 -1.85
C GLU A 143 12.58 -8.40 -3.09
N PHE A 144 13.75 -7.80 -2.95
CA PHE A 144 14.52 -7.24 -4.05
C PHE A 144 15.91 -7.87 -4.11
N THR A 145 16.17 -8.66 -5.14
CA THR A 145 17.43 -9.37 -5.30
C THR A 145 18.22 -8.89 -6.51
N LYS A 146 19.53 -9.09 -6.46
CA LYS A 146 20.46 -8.71 -7.54
C LYS A 146 20.19 -9.49 -8.84
N GLU A 147 19.71 -10.73 -8.76
CA GLU A 147 19.51 -11.60 -9.91
C GLU A 147 18.10 -11.54 -10.49
N ILE A 148 17.08 -11.36 -9.63
CA ILE A 148 15.67 -11.51 -10.04
C ILE A 148 14.97 -10.16 -10.10
N GLY A 149 15.39 -9.21 -9.25
CA GLY A 149 14.67 -7.95 -9.07
C GLY A 149 13.61 -8.02 -7.97
N LEU A 150 12.56 -7.22 -8.11
CA LEU A 150 11.43 -7.15 -7.18
C LEU A 150 10.48 -8.33 -7.37
N ARG A 151 10.09 -8.96 -6.27
CA ARG A 151 9.03 -9.97 -6.25
C ARG A 151 8.21 -9.94 -4.96
N LEU A 152 6.95 -10.32 -5.06
CA LEU A 152 6.09 -10.59 -3.91
C LEU A 152 6.45 -11.94 -3.29
N LEU A 153 6.65 -11.95 -1.97
CA LEU A 153 6.76 -13.18 -1.17
C LEU A 153 5.42 -13.58 -0.55
N THR A 154 4.55 -12.60 -0.30
CA THR A 154 3.20 -12.82 0.18
C THR A 154 2.24 -12.81 -1.01
N ALA A 155 1.60 -13.93 -1.30
CA ALA A 155 0.60 -14.00 -2.36
C ALA A 155 -0.79 -13.60 -1.81
N PRO A 156 -1.57 -12.75 -2.50
CA PRO A 156 -2.95 -12.48 -2.11
C PRO A 156 -3.81 -13.74 -2.32
N LYS A 157 -4.80 -13.93 -1.47
CA LYS A 157 -5.83 -14.93 -1.70
C LYS A 157 -6.68 -14.47 -2.88
N ARG A 158 -6.74 -15.26 -3.94
CA ARG A 158 -7.61 -14.97 -5.08
C ARG A 158 -9.06 -14.96 -4.62
N ARG A 159 -9.79 -13.85 -4.84
CA ARG A 159 -11.24 -13.86 -4.71
C ARG A 159 -11.84 -14.83 -5.74
N PRO A 160 -12.75 -15.75 -5.34
CA PRO A 160 -13.31 -16.75 -6.25
C PRO A 160 -14.05 -16.17 -7.48
N ASN A 161 -14.32 -14.87 -7.53
CA ASN A 161 -15.16 -14.21 -8.54
C ASN A 161 -14.54 -12.95 -9.16
N ALA A 162 -13.21 -12.81 -9.19
CA ALA A 162 -12.59 -11.80 -10.04
C ALA A 162 -12.64 -12.25 -11.50
N GLN A 163 -13.85 -12.42 -12.04
CA GLN A 163 -14.05 -12.40 -13.47
C GLN A 163 -13.65 -11.02 -13.97
N SER A 164 -12.67 -11.06 -14.88
CA SER A 164 -12.26 -9.95 -15.75
C SER A 164 -13.34 -8.88 -15.89
N ARG A 165 -13.14 -7.71 -15.26
CA ARG A 165 -13.82 -6.51 -15.72
C ARG A 165 -13.14 -6.09 -17.03
N PRO A 166 -13.96 -5.87 -18.08
CA PRO A 166 -13.44 -5.41 -19.37
C PRO A 166 -12.78 -4.06 -19.28
#